data_4ef61bacb71bc85044dc936fcfbc669a
#
_entry.id   4ef61bacb71bc85044dc936fcfbc669a
#
_cell.length_a   1.000
_cell.length_b   1.000
_cell.length_c   1.000
_cell.angle_alpha   90.00
_cell.angle_beta   90.00
_cell.angle_gamma   90.00
#
_symmetry.space_group_name_H-M   'P 1'
#
loop_
_entity.id
_entity.type
_entity.pdbx_description
1 polymer ?
#
loop_
_entity_poly.entity_id
_entity_poly.type
_entity_poly.pdbx_seq_one_letter_code
_entity_poly.pdbx_strand_id
1 'polypeptide(L)'
;MTDLPPMLQWPSARLMGAQFVAFDQDTLTAEMAFTPPPEFANMRGQVQGGLLAGPMDEAMGAAVFLATQGKLQLTLDINLSLLRPVPLGRITVKARAVKTGSRVTFIESELFDNGGNLCARATATSMTTDWPGAKPGPDA
;
A
#
# COMPACT_ATOMS: atom_id res chain seq x y z
N MET A 1 -8.58 -17.65 -1.53
CA MET A 1 -8.34 -16.21 -1.67
C MET A 1 -8.92 -15.54 -0.46
N THR A 2 -8.12 -14.83 0.26
CA THR A 2 -8.57 -14.12 1.44
C THR A 2 -9.57 -13.06 1.00
N ASP A 3 -10.73 -13.02 1.64
CA ASP A 3 -11.64 -11.90 1.47
C ASP A 3 -10.91 -10.63 1.88
N LEU A 4 -10.40 -9.95 0.88
CA LEU A 4 -9.82 -8.68 1.12
C LEU A 4 -10.89 -7.72 1.54
N PRO A 5 -10.48 -6.88 2.46
CA PRO A 5 -11.37 -5.85 2.91
C PRO A 5 -11.87 -5.05 1.72
N PRO A 6 -13.07 -4.48 1.85
CA PRO A 6 -13.66 -3.63 0.80
C PRO A 6 -12.76 -2.49 0.33
N MET A 7 -11.59 -2.29 0.96
CA MET A 7 -10.64 -1.24 0.57
C MET A 7 -10.20 -1.35 -0.89
N LEU A 8 -10.20 -2.57 -1.50
CA LEU A 8 -9.92 -2.72 -2.93
C LEU A 8 -11.03 -2.16 -3.81
N GLN A 9 -12.20 -1.91 -3.25
CA GLN A 9 -13.32 -1.35 -3.96
C GLN A 9 -13.37 0.18 -3.88
N TRP A 10 -12.48 0.79 -3.13
CA TRP A 10 -12.42 2.24 -3.01
C TRP A 10 -11.95 2.87 -4.33
N PRO A 11 -12.42 4.09 -4.64
CA PRO A 11 -12.10 4.73 -5.91
C PRO A 11 -10.62 4.82 -6.20
N SER A 12 -9.79 5.15 -5.21
CA SER A 12 -8.34 5.26 -5.39
C SER A 12 -7.71 3.91 -5.72
N ALA A 13 -8.12 2.83 -5.05
CA ALA A 13 -7.62 1.49 -5.33
C ALA A 13 -8.02 1.05 -6.73
N ARG A 14 -9.25 1.30 -7.14
CA ARG A 14 -9.72 0.99 -8.50
C ARG A 14 -8.96 1.78 -9.56
N LEU A 15 -8.74 3.07 -9.30
CA LEU A 15 -8.00 3.93 -10.22
C LEU A 15 -6.61 3.39 -10.50
N MET A 16 -5.95 2.87 -9.48
CA MET A 16 -4.60 2.31 -9.59
C MET A 16 -4.57 0.85 -10.03
N GLY A 17 -5.73 0.25 -10.29
CA GLY A 17 -5.81 -1.17 -10.67
C GLY A 17 -5.32 -2.11 -9.58
N ALA A 18 -5.62 -1.82 -8.33
CA ALA A 18 -5.12 -2.56 -7.18
C ALA A 18 -5.64 -4.00 -7.15
N GLN A 19 -4.73 -4.93 -6.94
CA GLN A 19 -5.01 -6.35 -6.75
C GLN A 19 -4.20 -6.85 -5.56
N PHE A 20 -4.83 -7.64 -4.74
CA PHE A 20 -4.12 -8.31 -3.65
C PHE A 20 -3.45 -9.57 -4.16
N VAL A 21 -2.23 -9.81 -3.75
CA VAL A 21 -1.47 -11.00 -4.16
C VAL A 21 -1.31 -11.97 -3.00
N ALA A 22 -0.75 -11.52 -1.88
CA ALA A 22 -0.46 -12.41 -0.76
C ALA A 22 -0.22 -11.63 0.54
N PHE A 23 -0.36 -12.32 1.67
CA PHE A 23 0.06 -11.82 2.97
C PHE A 23 0.84 -12.90 3.70
N ASP A 24 2.05 -12.57 4.14
CA ASP A 24 2.88 -13.45 4.94
C ASP A 24 2.69 -13.09 6.42
N GLN A 25 2.07 -13.99 7.15
CA GLN A 25 1.76 -13.81 8.57
C GLN A 25 3.03 -13.76 9.43
N ASP A 26 4.08 -14.45 9.03
CA ASP A 26 5.31 -14.53 9.82
C ASP A 26 6.13 -13.24 9.74
N THR A 27 6.15 -12.62 8.58
CA THR A 27 6.89 -11.38 8.34
C THR A 27 6.01 -10.15 8.35
N LEU A 28 4.68 -10.31 8.43
CA LEU A 28 3.68 -9.24 8.35
C LEU A 28 3.84 -8.42 7.06
N THR A 29 4.07 -9.12 5.95
CA THR A 29 4.30 -8.52 4.64
C THR A 29 3.11 -8.76 3.73
N ALA A 30 2.52 -7.68 3.23
CA ALA A 30 1.49 -7.72 2.21
C ALA A 30 2.13 -7.49 0.84
N GLU A 31 1.70 -8.25 -0.15
CA GLU A 31 2.08 -8.06 -1.54
C GLU A 31 0.84 -7.68 -2.33
N MET A 32 0.93 -6.58 -3.06
CA MET A 32 -0.13 -6.10 -3.93
C MET A 32 0.42 -5.80 -5.31
N ALA A 33 -0.44 -5.92 -6.31
CA ALA A 33 -0.13 -5.53 -7.68
C ALA A 33 -1.03 -4.36 -8.08
N PHE A 34 -0.51 -3.52 -8.96
CA PHE A 34 -1.22 -2.35 -9.45
C PHE A 34 -0.98 -2.21 -10.95
N THR A 35 -1.93 -1.60 -11.63
CA THR A 35 -1.78 -1.20 -13.03
C THR A 35 -2.19 0.26 -13.13
N PRO A 36 -1.24 1.19 -12.93
CA PRO A 36 -1.55 2.62 -12.98
C PRO A 36 -2.17 3.00 -14.32
N PRO A 37 -3.15 3.91 -14.33
CA PRO A 37 -3.76 4.35 -15.57
C PRO A 37 -2.79 5.20 -16.40
N PRO A 38 -3.01 5.31 -17.73
CA PRO A 38 -2.14 6.12 -18.60
C PRO A 38 -1.99 7.58 -18.15
N GLU A 39 -2.98 8.11 -17.45
CA GLU A 39 -2.97 9.48 -16.92
C GLU A 39 -1.87 9.70 -15.88
N PHE A 40 -1.29 8.63 -15.34
CA PHE A 40 -0.15 8.73 -14.41
C PHE A 40 1.18 8.95 -15.12
N ALA A 41 1.18 8.92 -16.45
CA ALA A 41 2.42 9.07 -17.22
C ALA A 41 2.96 10.49 -17.18
N ASN A 42 4.27 10.60 -17.02
CA ASN A 42 5.00 11.87 -17.19
C ASN A 42 5.35 12.09 -18.67
N MET A 43 6.15 13.14 -18.95
CA MET A 43 6.55 13.48 -20.32
C MET A 43 7.33 12.37 -21.02
N ARG A 44 7.92 11.44 -20.29
CA ARG A 44 8.71 10.32 -20.84
C ARG A 44 7.86 9.05 -21.00
N GLY A 45 6.56 9.10 -20.73
CA GLY A 45 5.69 7.93 -20.79
C GLY A 45 5.88 6.97 -19.63
N GLN A 46 6.52 7.41 -18.55
CA GLN A 46 6.74 6.63 -17.34
C GLN A 46 5.84 7.15 -16.23
N VAL A 47 5.63 6.35 -15.18
CA VAL A 47 4.82 6.79 -14.06
C VAL A 47 5.47 7.98 -13.38
N GLN A 48 4.71 9.06 -13.21
CA GLN A 48 5.19 10.24 -12.49
C GLN A 48 5.59 9.84 -11.07
N GLY A 49 6.80 10.24 -10.65
CA GLY A 49 7.38 9.76 -9.39
C GLY A 49 6.52 9.97 -8.17
N GLY A 50 5.89 11.14 -8.05
CA GLY A 50 4.99 11.42 -6.93
C GLY A 50 3.74 10.54 -6.90
N LEU A 51 3.33 10.01 -8.05
CA LEU A 51 2.18 9.12 -8.14
C LEU A 51 2.53 7.66 -7.78
N LEU A 52 3.79 7.34 -7.55
CA LEU A 52 4.19 6.05 -7.00
C LEU A 52 3.92 5.94 -5.51
N ALA A 53 3.77 7.05 -4.81
CA ALA A 53 3.40 7.05 -3.41
C ALA A 53 2.02 6.40 -3.19
N GLY A 54 1.09 6.57 -4.13
CA GLY A 54 -0.26 6.00 -4.04
C GLY A 54 -0.27 4.49 -3.88
N PRO A 55 0.29 3.73 -4.84
CA PRO A 55 0.39 2.27 -4.72
C PRO A 55 1.13 1.82 -3.47
N MET A 56 2.21 2.49 -3.12
CA MET A 56 3.00 2.12 -1.95
C MET A 56 2.21 2.35 -0.65
N ASP A 57 1.50 3.47 -0.57
CA ASP A 57 0.65 3.77 0.60
C ASP A 57 -0.52 2.77 0.72
N GLU A 58 -1.14 2.40 -0.41
CA GLU A 58 -2.20 1.39 -0.40
C GLU A 58 -1.68 0.03 0.11
N ALA A 59 -0.53 -0.40 -0.37
CA ALA A 59 0.06 -1.66 0.08
C ALA A 59 0.45 -1.60 1.56
N MET A 60 0.97 -0.47 2.02
CA MET A 60 1.28 -0.27 3.44
C MET A 60 0.01 -0.31 4.29
N GLY A 61 -1.08 0.28 3.79
CA GLY A 61 -2.38 0.19 4.45
C GLY A 61 -2.89 -1.23 4.56
N ALA A 62 -2.73 -2.03 3.51
CA ALA A 62 -3.09 -3.45 3.53
C ALA A 62 -2.27 -4.22 4.56
N ALA A 63 -0.96 -3.96 4.64
CA ALA A 63 -0.10 -4.60 5.62
C ALA A 63 -0.54 -4.26 7.05
N VAL A 64 -0.86 -3.01 7.33
CA VAL A 64 -1.35 -2.59 8.66
C VAL A 64 -2.69 -3.25 8.98
N PHE A 65 -3.62 -3.25 8.03
CA PHE A 65 -4.94 -3.85 8.23
C PHE A 65 -4.82 -5.33 8.60
N LEU A 66 -4.01 -6.07 7.86
CA LEU A 66 -3.85 -7.51 8.08
C LEU A 66 -3.02 -7.80 9.34
N ALA A 67 -2.00 -7.02 9.61
CA ALA A 67 -1.16 -7.17 10.80
C ALA A 67 -1.91 -6.86 12.10
N THR A 68 -2.85 -5.93 12.06
CA THR A 68 -3.63 -5.50 13.22
C THR A 68 -5.00 -6.17 13.30
N GLN A 69 -5.31 -7.06 12.36
CA GLN A 69 -6.57 -7.78 12.29
C GLN A 69 -7.79 -6.85 12.18
N GLY A 70 -7.66 -5.79 11.42
CA GLY A 70 -8.80 -4.97 11.01
C GLY A 70 -8.74 -3.48 11.31
N LYS A 71 -7.60 -2.96 11.77
CA LYS A 71 -7.46 -1.51 11.94
C LYS A 71 -6.96 -0.85 10.66
N LEU A 72 -7.41 0.36 10.43
CA LEU A 72 -6.99 1.15 9.29
C LEU A 72 -5.77 2.00 9.60
N GLN A 73 -4.94 2.18 8.58
CA GLN A 73 -3.82 3.10 8.62
C GLN A 73 -4.30 4.54 8.43
N LEU A 74 -3.84 5.43 9.29
CA LEU A 74 -3.86 6.86 9.06
C LEU A 74 -2.41 7.31 8.91
N THR A 75 -1.98 7.52 7.67
CA THR A 75 -0.59 7.83 7.36
C THR A 75 -0.24 9.25 7.83
N LEU A 76 0.83 9.37 8.61
CA LEU A 76 1.32 10.64 9.10
C LEU A 76 2.43 11.20 8.21
N ASP A 77 3.34 10.36 7.77
CA ASP A 77 4.34 10.74 6.79
C ASP A 77 4.78 9.54 5.96
N ILE A 78 5.31 9.83 4.77
CA ILE A 78 5.93 8.86 3.89
C ILE A 78 7.24 9.46 3.39
N ASN A 79 8.31 8.68 3.50
CA ASN A 79 9.59 8.99 2.88
C ASN A 79 9.77 8.06 1.69
N LEU A 80 9.88 8.65 0.51
CA LEU A 80 9.94 7.92 -0.75
C LEU A 80 11.29 8.14 -1.44
N SER A 81 11.95 7.06 -1.78
CA SER A 81 13.18 7.07 -2.58
C SER A 81 12.89 6.46 -3.95
N LEU A 82 13.12 7.23 -4.99
CA LEU A 82 12.91 6.81 -6.38
C LEU A 82 14.26 6.35 -6.93
N LEU A 83 14.41 5.05 -7.15
CA LEU A 83 15.68 4.43 -7.53
C LEU A 83 15.80 4.24 -9.04
N ARG A 84 14.68 3.99 -9.73
CA ARG A 84 14.62 3.73 -11.17
C ARG A 84 13.31 4.26 -11.74
N PRO A 85 13.30 4.72 -13.01
CA PRO A 85 12.05 5.03 -13.69
C PRO A 85 11.14 3.80 -13.76
N VAL A 86 9.84 4.03 -13.65
CA VAL A 86 8.85 2.96 -13.68
C VAL A 86 8.03 3.08 -14.96
N PRO A 87 8.17 2.13 -15.91
CA PRO A 87 7.32 2.12 -17.10
C PRO A 87 5.84 1.93 -16.71
N LEU A 88 4.95 2.44 -17.54
CA LEU A 88 3.53 2.07 -17.44
C LEU A 88 3.38 0.55 -17.58
N GLY A 89 2.45 -0.01 -16.85
CA GLY A 89 2.21 -1.44 -16.81
C GLY A 89 2.06 -1.94 -15.39
N ARG A 90 2.08 -3.25 -15.24
CA ARG A 90 1.91 -3.88 -13.94
C ARG A 90 3.13 -3.63 -13.05
N ILE A 91 2.88 -3.18 -11.84
CA ILE A 91 3.88 -3.05 -10.77
C ILE A 91 3.45 -3.88 -9.57
N THR A 92 4.40 -4.27 -8.75
CA THR A 92 4.12 -4.95 -7.49
C THR A 92 4.76 -4.18 -6.34
N VAL A 93 4.09 -4.20 -5.20
CA VAL A 93 4.58 -3.57 -3.97
C VAL A 93 4.54 -4.59 -2.86
N LYS A 94 5.65 -4.71 -2.15
CA LYS A 94 5.73 -5.49 -0.91
C LYS A 94 5.84 -4.51 0.24
N ALA A 95 4.89 -4.57 1.17
CA ALA A 95 4.84 -3.68 2.32
C ALA A 95 4.86 -4.50 3.60
N ARG A 96 5.71 -4.11 4.53
CA ARG A 96 5.88 -4.83 5.79
C ARG A 96 5.60 -3.92 6.98
N ALA A 97 4.74 -4.36 7.89
CA ALA A 97 4.56 -3.71 9.16
C ALA A 97 5.75 -4.05 10.06
N VAL A 98 6.69 -3.11 10.19
CA VAL A 98 7.94 -3.31 10.92
C VAL A 98 7.69 -3.39 12.42
N LYS A 99 6.84 -2.49 12.91
CA LYS A 99 6.47 -2.45 14.31
C LYS A 99 5.05 -1.90 14.44
N THR A 100 4.19 -2.67 15.06
CA THR A 100 2.83 -2.25 15.37
C THR A 100 2.73 -1.93 16.85
N GLY A 101 2.59 -0.65 17.19
CA GLY A 101 2.32 -0.20 18.55
C GLY A 101 0.82 -0.09 18.80
N SER A 102 0.46 0.35 20.00
CA SER A 102 -0.96 0.56 20.35
C SER A 102 -1.60 1.69 19.54
N ARG A 103 -0.82 2.67 19.09
CA ARG A 103 -1.31 3.84 18.33
C ARG A 103 -0.51 4.11 17.09
N VAL A 104 0.77 3.80 17.08
CA VAL A 104 1.70 4.14 16.00
C VAL A 104 2.26 2.86 15.40
N THR A 105 2.30 2.83 14.08
CA THR A 105 2.88 1.72 13.32
C THR A 105 3.93 2.27 12.38
N PHE A 106 5.04 1.56 12.29
CA PHE A 106 6.12 1.85 11.34
C PHE A 106 6.07 0.81 10.24
N ILE A 107 6.08 1.27 8.99
CA ILE A 107 5.92 0.41 7.81
C ILE A 107 7.02 0.73 6.81
N GLU A 108 7.46 -0.28 6.09
CA GLU A 108 8.35 -0.12 4.95
C GLU A 108 7.77 -0.79 3.73
N SER A 109 8.13 -0.32 2.54
CA SER A 109 7.67 -0.92 1.29
C SER A 109 8.72 -0.82 0.20
N GLU A 110 8.63 -1.76 -0.74
CA GLU A 110 9.45 -1.83 -1.93
C GLU A 110 8.54 -2.01 -3.14
N LEU A 111 8.84 -1.26 -4.19
CA LEU A 111 8.08 -1.30 -5.44
C LEU A 111 8.95 -1.87 -6.55
N PHE A 112 8.39 -2.82 -7.29
CA PHE A 112 9.07 -3.52 -8.38
C PHE A 112 8.31 -3.28 -9.68
N ASP A 113 9.04 -3.11 -10.78
CA ASP A 113 8.43 -3.06 -12.10
C ASP A 113 8.03 -4.46 -12.59
N ASN A 114 7.47 -4.54 -13.79
CA ASN A 114 7.01 -5.81 -14.35
C ASN A 114 8.16 -6.80 -14.64
N GLY A 115 9.39 -6.31 -14.72
CA GLY A 115 10.58 -7.14 -14.86
C GLY A 115 11.20 -7.60 -13.54
N GLY A 116 10.60 -7.23 -12.40
CA GLY A 116 11.12 -7.58 -11.08
C GLY A 116 12.25 -6.69 -10.58
N ASN A 117 12.50 -5.54 -11.22
CA ASN A 117 13.51 -4.60 -10.78
C ASN A 117 12.99 -3.72 -9.65
N LEU A 118 13.79 -3.54 -8.61
CA LEU A 118 13.47 -2.63 -7.52
C LEU A 118 13.54 -1.18 -8.03
N CYS A 119 12.40 -0.48 -8.01
CA CYS A 119 12.30 0.86 -8.57
C CYS A 119 12.10 1.95 -7.52
N ALA A 120 11.51 1.61 -6.37
CA ALA A 120 11.27 2.58 -5.31
C ALA A 120 11.25 1.90 -3.95
N ARG A 121 11.59 2.67 -2.93
CA ARG A 121 11.48 2.24 -1.53
C ARG A 121 10.80 3.34 -0.74
N ALA A 122 10.03 2.95 0.25
CA ALA A 122 9.37 3.91 1.13
C ALA A 122 9.37 3.41 2.57
N THR A 123 9.36 4.37 3.48
CA THR A 123 9.04 4.14 4.89
C THR A 123 7.90 5.07 5.26
N ALA A 124 7.06 4.64 6.17
CA ALA A 124 5.93 5.42 6.64
C ALA A 124 5.78 5.28 8.14
N THR A 125 5.29 6.35 8.74
CA THR A 125 4.80 6.37 10.10
C THR A 125 3.31 6.61 10.04
N SER A 126 2.54 5.79 10.74
CA SER A 126 1.09 5.84 10.69
C SER A 126 0.50 5.68 12.07
N MET A 127 -0.69 6.26 12.27
CA MET A 127 -1.57 5.90 13.38
C MET A 127 -2.56 4.85 12.90
N THR A 128 -3.02 4.00 13.80
CA THR A 128 -4.11 3.08 13.50
C THR A 128 -5.42 3.67 13.98
N THR A 129 -6.45 3.50 13.17
CA THR A 129 -7.80 3.94 13.48
C THR A 129 -8.78 2.80 13.29
N ASP A 130 -9.93 2.90 13.92
CA ASP A 130 -10.98 1.92 13.72
C ASP A 130 -11.57 2.04 12.32
N TRP A 131 -12.04 0.92 11.81
CA TRP A 131 -12.72 0.86 10.53
C TRP A 131 -14.00 1.72 10.56
N PRO A 132 -14.17 2.71 9.65
CA PRO A 132 -15.34 3.58 9.70
C PRO A 132 -16.67 2.84 9.49
N GLY A 133 -16.64 1.69 8.80
CA GLY A 133 -17.80 0.84 8.61
C GLY A 133 -18.01 -0.16 9.73
N ALA A 134 -17.12 -0.24 10.69
CA ALA A 134 -17.33 -1.08 11.86
C ALA A 134 -18.42 -0.44 12.73
N LYS A 135 -19.42 -1.24 13.10
CA LYS A 135 -20.41 -0.75 14.04
C LYS A 135 -19.70 -0.43 15.37
N PRO A 136 -19.95 0.75 15.93
CA PRO A 136 -19.40 1.02 17.25
C PRO A 136 -19.85 -0.08 18.21
N GLY A 137 -18.92 -0.53 19.04
CA GLY A 137 -19.27 -1.44 20.12
C GLY A 137 -20.28 -0.82 21.05
N PRO A 138 -20.89 -1.63 21.92
CA PRO A 138 -21.95 -1.15 22.81
C PRO A 138 -21.52 -0.03 23.75
N ASP A 139 -20.20 0.16 23.91
CA ASP A 139 -19.61 1.18 24.79
C ASP A 139 -19.03 2.37 24.02
N ALA A 140 -19.27 2.46 22.74
CA ALA A 140 -18.75 3.55 21.90
C ALA A 140 -19.71 4.73 21.87
#